data_bbe973d302242c434efbadab2812a9cb
#
_entry.id   bbe973d302242c434efbadab2812a9cb
#
_cell.length_a   1.000
_cell.length_b   1.000
_cell.length_c   1.000
_cell.angle_alpha   90.00
_cell.angle_beta   90.00
_cell.angle_gamma   90.00
#
_symmetry.space_group_name_H-M   'P 1'
#
loop_
_entity.id
_entity.type
_entity.pdbx_description
1 polymer ?
#
loop_
_entity_poly.entity_id
_entity_poly.type
_entity_poly.pdbx_seq_one_letter_code
_entity_poly.pdbx_strand_id
1 'polypeptide(L)'
;MATTPTVNSSLIGANLTATGTTKLYALGTTVETTQGGHFEYVEATATQITGKFVLITPTSTAFGVLTAKLTSGAIGYDLGVFQNLISQGEFGWVAKKGRNLYVLCTGTITAGNSSCVGFGSGQSGILKSLPAVSNTLHGVWITTSISGGTQTTTATLQWPRSVLHP
;
A
#
# COMPACT_ATOMS: atom_id res chain seq x y z
N MET A 1 14.90 -17.08 -7.57
CA MET A 1 15.11 -15.75 -8.17
C MET A 1 13.85 -14.94 -7.94
N ALA A 2 13.93 -13.88 -7.14
CA ALA A 2 12.81 -12.97 -6.97
C ALA A 2 12.65 -12.16 -8.27
N THR A 3 11.54 -12.33 -8.97
CA THR A 3 11.19 -11.50 -10.12
C THR A 3 10.80 -10.13 -9.60
N THR A 4 11.57 -9.12 -9.96
CA THR A 4 11.22 -7.72 -9.73
C THR A 4 9.83 -7.46 -10.34
N PRO A 5 8.86 -6.93 -9.59
CA PRO A 5 7.57 -6.61 -10.17
C PRO A 5 7.74 -5.55 -11.25
N THR A 6 7.45 -5.93 -12.48
CA THR A 6 7.49 -5.00 -13.60
C THR A 6 6.15 -4.27 -13.64
N VAL A 7 6.11 -3.08 -13.11
CA VAL A 7 4.97 -2.18 -13.31
C VAL A 7 5.08 -1.64 -14.73
N ASN A 8 4.28 -2.19 -15.65
CA ASN A 8 4.26 -1.70 -17.03
C ASN A 8 3.50 -0.37 -17.07
N SER A 9 4.24 0.73 -17.04
CA SER A 9 3.75 2.13 -17.03
C SER A 9 3.31 2.66 -18.40
N SER A 10 3.21 1.79 -19.42
CA SER A 10 3.17 2.25 -20.82
C SER A 10 1.82 2.74 -21.34
N LEU A 11 0.73 2.71 -20.56
CA LEU A 11 -0.60 2.99 -21.13
C LEU A 11 -0.94 4.48 -21.29
N ILE A 12 -0.32 5.38 -20.55
CA ILE A 12 -0.56 6.84 -20.63
C ILE A 12 0.70 7.68 -20.45
N GLY A 13 1.88 7.11 -20.63
CA GLY A 13 3.13 7.87 -20.39
C GLY A 13 3.39 8.21 -18.92
N ALA A 14 2.59 7.73 -17.98
CA ALA A 14 2.83 7.94 -16.56
C ALA A 14 3.87 6.94 -16.05
N ASN A 15 4.95 7.46 -15.49
CA ASN A 15 5.91 6.65 -14.76
C ASN A 15 5.38 6.37 -13.34
N LEU A 16 4.78 5.20 -13.13
CA LEU A 16 4.15 4.81 -11.84
C LEU A 16 5.16 4.58 -10.71
N THR A 17 6.45 4.58 -11.00
CA THR A 17 7.52 4.50 -10.01
C THR A 17 8.21 5.83 -9.74
N ALA A 18 7.88 6.88 -10.50
CA ALA A 18 8.45 8.19 -10.27
C ALA A 18 7.86 8.87 -9.03
N THR A 19 8.72 9.50 -8.26
CA THR A 19 8.38 10.41 -7.18
C THR A 19 9.09 11.75 -7.42
N GLY A 20 8.55 12.83 -6.90
CA GLY A 20 9.19 14.14 -7.04
C GLY A 20 8.39 15.27 -6.42
N THR A 21 9.06 16.41 -6.26
CA THR A 21 8.48 17.61 -5.65
C THR A 21 7.58 18.41 -6.60
N THR A 22 7.62 18.10 -7.89
CA THR A 22 6.76 18.76 -8.89
C THR A 22 5.49 17.95 -9.10
N LYS A 23 4.34 18.58 -8.88
CA LYS A 23 3.04 17.96 -9.13
C LYS A 23 2.78 17.85 -10.64
N LEU A 24 2.86 16.64 -11.19
CA LEU A 24 2.69 16.35 -12.61
C LEU A 24 1.22 16.12 -13.01
N TYR A 25 0.40 15.64 -12.09
CA TYR A 25 -1.01 15.30 -12.31
C TYR A 25 -1.88 15.92 -11.21
N ALA A 26 -3.16 16.05 -11.46
CA ALA A 26 -4.12 16.39 -10.40
C ALA A 26 -4.11 15.29 -9.34
N LEU A 27 -4.17 15.66 -8.04
CA LEU A 27 -4.29 14.67 -6.97
C LEU A 27 -5.61 13.91 -7.10
N GLY A 28 -5.58 12.60 -6.83
CA GLY A 28 -6.70 11.71 -7.09
C GLY A 28 -6.81 11.22 -8.53
N THR A 29 -5.91 11.66 -9.45
CA THR A 29 -5.85 11.06 -10.79
C THR A 29 -5.58 9.57 -10.65
N THR A 30 -6.38 8.75 -11.33
CA THR A 30 -6.24 7.29 -11.33
C THR A 30 -5.76 6.79 -12.68
N VAL A 31 -4.96 5.74 -12.66
CA VAL A 31 -4.52 5.02 -13.85
C VAL A 31 -4.70 3.52 -13.69
N GLU A 32 -5.08 2.87 -14.76
CA GLU A 32 -5.09 1.41 -14.84
C GLU A 32 -3.96 0.93 -15.74
N THR A 33 -3.34 -0.18 -15.34
CA THR A 33 -2.30 -0.83 -16.14
C THR A 33 -2.92 -1.93 -17.00
N THR A 34 -2.24 -2.32 -18.08
CA THR A 34 -2.65 -3.45 -18.95
C THR A 34 -2.76 -4.78 -18.20
N GLN A 35 -2.13 -4.89 -17.03
CA GLN A 35 -2.17 -6.08 -16.18
C GLN A 35 -3.25 -5.98 -15.08
N GLY A 36 -4.15 -5.00 -15.18
CA GLY A 36 -5.26 -4.80 -14.24
C GLY A 36 -4.83 -4.18 -12.90
N GLY A 37 -3.66 -3.55 -12.84
CA GLY A 37 -3.24 -2.73 -11.71
C GLY A 37 -3.98 -1.40 -11.71
N HIS A 38 -4.32 -0.88 -10.53
CA HIS A 38 -4.95 0.43 -10.35
C HIS A 38 -4.12 1.26 -9.38
N PHE A 39 -3.78 2.47 -9.80
CA PHE A 39 -2.94 3.40 -9.05
C PHE A 39 -3.62 4.77 -8.95
N GLU A 40 -3.35 5.47 -7.85
CA GLU A 40 -3.86 6.81 -7.59
C GLU A 40 -2.72 7.77 -7.27
N TYR A 41 -2.76 8.97 -7.86
CA TYR A 41 -1.74 9.99 -7.68
C TYR A 41 -2.02 10.83 -6.44
N VAL A 42 -1.03 10.91 -5.55
CA VAL A 42 -1.18 11.49 -4.21
C VAL A 42 0.04 12.31 -3.81
N GLU A 43 -0.12 13.14 -2.78
CA GLU A 43 0.97 13.80 -2.08
C GLU A 43 1.28 13.07 -0.78
N ALA A 44 2.54 12.83 -0.50
CA ALA A 44 3.00 12.22 0.74
C ALA A 44 3.09 13.26 1.85
N THR A 45 2.24 13.17 2.86
CA THR A 45 2.29 14.07 4.03
C THR A 45 3.36 13.69 5.05
N ALA A 46 4.01 12.55 4.86
CA ALA A 46 5.17 12.08 5.62
C ALA A 46 6.00 11.14 4.75
N THR A 47 7.29 11.01 5.04
CA THR A 47 8.18 10.07 4.34
C THR A 47 7.69 8.63 4.52
N GLN A 48 7.52 7.90 3.40
CA GLN A 48 7.08 6.52 3.35
C GLN A 48 8.12 5.65 2.67
N ILE A 49 8.32 4.47 3.23
CA ILE A 49 9.17 3.44 2.63
C ILE A 49 8.37 2.52 1.72
N THR A 50 9.03 1.89 0.78
CA THR A 50 8.44 0.92 -0.15
C THR A 50 7.66 -0.17 0.59
N GLY A 51 6.47 -0.47 0.10
CA GLY A 51 5.62 -1.55 0.62
C GLY A 51 4.80 -1.19 1.86
N LYS A 52 4.97 0.02 2.41
CA LYS A 52 4.18 0.48 3.56
C LYS A 52 2.78 0.88 3.13
N PHE A 53 1.77 0.39 3.85
CA PHE A 53 0.38 0.81 3.64
C PHE A 53 0.16 2.22 4.15
N VAL A 54 -0.59 2.99 3.40
CA VAL A 54 -0.95 4.37 3.70
C VAL A 54 -2.45 4.56 3.59
N LEU A 55 -2.96 5.43 4.42
CA LEU A 55 -4.34 5.88 4.37
C LEU A 55 -4.46 7.00 3.35
N ILE A 56 -5.39 6.86 2.42
CA ILE A 56 -5.72 7.90 1.45
C ILE A 56 -6.89 8.70 2.02
N THR A 57 -6.61 9.93 2.45
CA THR A 57 -7.65 10.82 2.98
C THR A 57 -7.86 11.98 2.02
N PRO A 58 -9.11 12.25 1.60
CA PRO A 58 -9.41 13.48 0.89
C PRO A 58 -9.17 14.66 1.85
N THR A 59 -8.32 15.58 1.48
CA THR A 59 -8.27 16.90 2.10
C THR A 59 -9.29 17.80 1.40
N SER A 60 -9.70 18.90 2.01
CA SER A 60 -10.72 19.80 1.46
C SER A 60 -10.39 20.37 0.07
N THR A 61 -9.15 20.24 -0.39
CA THR A 61 -8.66 20.74 -1.68
C THR A 61 -7.83 19.74 -2.47
N ALA A 62 -7.45 18.59 -1.85
CA ALA A 62 -6.57 17.60 -2.49
C ALA A 62 -6.65 16.26 -1.77
N PHE A 63 -6.33 15.16 -2.48
CA PHE A 63 -6.10 13.87 -1.84
C PHE A 63 -4.69 13.85 -1.25
N GLY A 64 -4.59 13.62 0.06
CA GLY A 64 -3.31 13.50 0.77
C GLY A 64 -3.15 12.09 1.33
N VAL A 65 -1.91 11.61 1.36
CA VAL A 65 -1.56 10.33 1.96
C VAL A 65 -1.02 10.55 3.35
N LEU A 66 -1.70 10.00 4.34
CA LEU A 66 -1.24 9.93 5.71
C LEU A 66 -0.66 8.54 5.99
N THR A 67 0.41 8.49 6.78
CA THR A 67 0.86 7.23 7.35
C THR A 67 -0.28 6.65 8.16
N ALA A 68 -0.79 5.50 7.74
CA ALA A 68 -1.84 4.83 8.47
C ALA A 68 -1.31 4.29 9.81
N LYS A 69 -1.36 5.11 10.84
CA LYS A 69 -1.48 4.57 12.18
C LYS A 69 -2.95 4.19 12.31
N LEU A 70 -3.29 2.94 11.99
CA LEU A 70 -4.65 2.46 12.14
C LEU A 70 -4.94 2.35 13.62
N THR A 71 -5.45 3.43 14.17
CA THR A 71 -6.24 3.38 15.38
C THR A 71 -7.64 2.87 15.03
N SER A 72 -8.38 2.41 16.01
CA SER A 72 -9.76 1.93 15.85
C SER A 72 -10.72 2.85 15.08
N GLY A 73 -10.32 4.10 14.79
CA GLY A 73 -11.09 5.05 13.99
C GLY A 73 -10.82 5.05 12.48
N ALA A 74 -9.87 4.25 12.00
CA ALA A 74 -9.50 4.23 10.57
C ALA A 74 -10.26 3.19 9.73
N ILE A 75 -11.43 2.75 10.21
CA ILE A 75 -12.26 1.73 9.56
C ILE A 75 -12.98 2.36 8.37
N GLY A 76 -12.94 1.65 7.23
CA GLY A 76 -13.66 2.04 6.01
C GLY A 76 -12.92 3.04 5.12
N TYR A 77 -11.71 3.46 5.48
CA TYR A 77 -10.90 4.32 4.62
C TYR A 77 -10.19 3.53 3.53
N ASP A 78 -9.97 4.19 2.41
CA ASP A 78 -9.20 3.67 1.29
C ASP A 78 -7.72 3.55 1.67
N LEU A 79 -7.15 2.40 1.41
CA LEU A 79 -5.75 2.10 1.62
C LEU A 79 -5.02 1.96 0.28
N GLY A 80 -3.75 2.32 0.28
CA GLY A 80 -2.86 2.10 -0.84
C GLY A 80 -1.45 1.79 -0.38
N VAL A 81 -0.58 1.40 -1.31
CA VAL A 81 0.80 1.03 -1.02
C VAL A 81 1.72 1.73 -2.00
N PHE A 82 2.70 2.48 -1.50
CA PHE A 82 3.78 2.99 -2.34
C PHE A 82 4.71 1.86 -2.78
N GLN A 83 5.02 1.84 -4.07
CA GLN A 83 5.95 0.87 -4.63
C GLN A 83 7.40 1.35 -4.59
N ASN A 84 7.63 2.60 -4.22
CA ASN A 84 8.94 3.24 -4.03
C ASN A 84 8.99 4.04 -2.72
N LEU A 85 10.21 4.39 -2.31
CA LEU A 85 10.43 5.42 -1.29
C LEU A 85 9.88 6.75 -1.80
N ILE A 86 9.18 7.47 -0.94
CA ILE A 86 8.70 8.82 -1.19
C ILE A 86 8.92 9.68 0.04
N SER A 87 9.45 10.89 -0.16
CA SER A 87 9.70 11.84 0.91
C SER A 87 8.47 12.70 1.21
N GLN A 88 8.42 13.26 2.40
CA GLN A 88 7.36 14.23 2.75
C GLN A 88 7.32 15.39 1.73
N GLY A 89 6.13 15.75 1.28
CA GLY A 89 5.89 16.81 0.30
C GLY A 89 6.16 16.39 -1.16
N GLU A 90 6.58 15.15 -1.40
CA GLU A 90 6.68 14.63 -2.75
C GLU A 90 5.34 14.06 -3.24
N PHE A 91 5.21 14.01 -4.55
CA PHE A 91 4.07 13.43 -5.27
C PHE A 91 4.46 12.09 -5.88
N GLY A 92 3.53 11.15 -5.88
CA GLY A 92 3.77 9.83 -6.44
C GLY A 92 2.50 9.00 -6.55
N TRP A 93 2.66 7.76 -6.99
CA TRP A 93 1.55 6.85 -7.22
C TRP A 93 1.44 5.79 -6.11
N VAL A 94 0.25 5.60 -5.57
CA VAL A 94 -0.08 4.50 -4.66
C VAL A 94 -0.85 3.41 -5.39
N ALA A 95 -0.44 2.16 -5.18
CA ALA A 95 -1.13 1.00 -5.71
C ALA A 95 -2.33 0.66 -4.83
N LYS A 96 -3.53 0.56 -5.43
CA LYS A 96 -4.78 0.11 -4.79
C LYS A 96 -5.19 -1.29 -5.25
N LYS A 97 -4.75 -1.70 -6.43
CA LYS A 97 -5.02 -3.01 -7.02
C LYS A 97 -3.84 -3.44 -7.89
N GLY A 98 -3.56 -4.73 -7.93
CA GLY A 98 -2.53 -5.30 -8.80
C GLY A 98 -1.91 -6.56 -8.21
N ARG A 99 -1.11 -7.25 -9.03
CA ARG A 99 -0.38 -8.46 -8.65
C ARG A 99 1.10 -8.14 -8.44
N ASN A 100 1.76 -8.95 -7.61
CA ASN A 100 3.19 -8.86 -7.33
C ASN A 100 3.64 -7.46 -6.84
N LEU A 101 2.77 -6.78 -6.09
CA LEU A 101 3.08 -5.50 -5.49
C LEU A 101 3.90 -5.70 -4.22
N TYR A 102 4.86 -4.83 -3.98
CA TYR A 102 5.64 -4.84 -2.74
C TYR A 102 4.77 -4.43 -1.56
N VAL A 103 4.85 -5.21 -0.49
CA VAL A 103 4.22 -4.91 0.81
C VAL A 103 5.22 -5.15 1.93
N LEU A 104 5.21 -4.29 2.94
CA LEU A 104 6.07 -4.41 4.10
C LEU A 104 5.36 -5.23 5.18
N CYS A 105 6.03 -6.27 5.62
CA CYS A 105 5.49 -7.22 6.60
C CYS A 105 6.47 -7.42 7.76
N THR A 106 5.97 -7.83 8.92
CA THR A 106 6.79 -8.19 10.08
C THR A 106 6.31 -9.50 10.69
N GLY A 107 7.26 -10.28 11.22
CA GLY A 107 7.00 -11.59 11.78
C GLY A 107 6.90 -12.70 10.72
N THR A 108 6.25 -13.79 11.04
CA THR A 108 6.06 -14.92 10.13
C THR A 108 4.69 -14.81 9.45
N ILE A 109 4.68 -14.74 8.13
CA ILE A 109 3.45 -14.73 7.33
C ILE A 109 3.58 -15.79 6.24
N THR A 110 2.61 -16.68 6.15
CA THR A 110 2.57 -17.74 5.13
C THR A 110 1.84 -17.24 3.88
N ALA A 111 2.40 -17.54 2.70
CA ALA A 111 1.76 -17.26 1.42
C ALA A 111 0.41 -17.96 1.29
N GLY A 112 -0.50 -17.35 0.52
CA GLY A 112 -1.85 -17.88 0.30
C GLY A 112 -2.87 -17.54 1.38
N ASN A 113 -2.46 -16.95 2.50
CA ASN A 113 -3.35 -16.58 3.59
C ASN A 113 -3.89 -15.15 3.38
N SER A 114 -5.08 -15.06 2.82
CA SER A 114 -5.70 -13.77 2.46
C SER A 114 -6.42 -13.08 3.62
N SER A 115 -6.86 -13.84 4.61
CA SER A 115 -7.69 -13.33 5.72
C SER A 115 -6.91 -13.15 7.03
N CYS A 116 -5.59 -13.32 7.01
CA CYS A 116 -4.77 -13.45 8.21
C CYS A 116 -3.73 -12.33 8.36
N VAL A 117 -3.89 -11.21 7.65
CA VAL A 117 -2.98 -10.07 7.79
C VAL A 117 -3.73 -8.84 8.28
N GLY A 118 -3.09 -8.11 9.15
CA GLY A 118 -3.60 -6.86 9.67
C GLY A 118 -2.45 -5.98 10.13
N PHE A 119 -2.76 -4.85 10.74
CA PHE A 119 -1.73 -3.98 11.30
C PHE A 119 -1.49 -4.32 12.77
N GLY A 120 -0.24 -4.54 13.14
CA GLY A 120 0.15 -4.72 14.54
C GLY A 120 -0.05 -3.43 15.34
N SER A 121 -0.34 -3.54 16.64
CA SER A 121 -0.40 -2.38 17.53
C SER A 121 0.94 -1.64 17.52
N GLY A 122 0.92 -0.32 17.33
CA GLY A 122 2.11 0.52 17.25
C GLY A 122 2.89 0.47 15.93
N GLN A 123 2.48 -0.35 14.96
CA GLN A 123 3.14 -0.47 13.66
C GLN A 123 2.27 0.14 12.55
N SER A 124 2.56 1.38 12.19
CA SER A 124 1.81 2.08 11.14
C SER A 124 2.12 1.53 9.75
N GLY A 125 1.10 0.96 9.08
CA GLY A 125 1.18 0.53 7.69
C GLY A 125 2.02 -0.72 7.42
N ILE A 126 2.45 -1.46 8.45
CA ILE A 126 3.21 -2.71 8.32
C ILE A 126 2.29 -3.89 8.63
N LEU A 127 2.25 -4.86 7.72
CA LEU A 127 1.43 -6.04 7.88
C LEU A 127 2.00 -7.00 8.93
N LYS A 128 1.12 -7.65 9.66
CA LYS A 128 1.46 -8.71 10.63
C LYS A 128 0.46 -9.85 10.53
N SER A 129 0.88 -11.06 10.89
CA SER A 129 -0.02 -12.21 10.94
C SER A 129 -0.98 -12.12 12.14
N LEU A 130 -2.19 -12.68 11.99
CA LEU A 130 -3.10 -12.94 13.11
C LEU A 130 -2.51 -14.05 14.02
N PRO A 131 -2.77 -14.06 15.35
CA PRO A 131 -3.72 -13.22 16.09
C PRO A 131 -3.14 -11.92 16.64
N ALA A 132 -1.94 -11.53 16.25
CA ALA A 132 -1.22 -10.39 16.84
C ALA A 132 -1.67 -9.02 16.30
N VAL A 133 -2.83 -8.96 15.65
CA VAL A 133 -3.36 -7.73 15.04
C VAL A 133 -4.71 -7.35 15.65
N SER A 134 -4.95 -6.06 15.74
CA SER A 134 -6.22 -5.50 16.20
C SER A 134 -7.24 -5.29 15.08
N ASN A 135 -6.77 -5.29 13.83
CA ASN A 135 -7.60 -5.05 12.65
C ASN A 135 -7.21 -6.01 11.53
N THR A 136 -8.20 -6.59 10.86
CA THR A 136 -7.98 -7.44 9.68
C THR A 136 -8.02 -6.59 8.42
N LEU A 137 -7.13 -6.89 7.48
CA LEU A 137 -7.15 -6.31 6.14
C LEU A 137 -7.82 -7.27 5.17
N HIS A 138 -8.82 -6.76 4.47
CA HIS A 138 -9.42 -7.43 3.33
C HIS A 138 -8.79 -6.95 2.03
N GLY A 139 -8.77 -7.82 1.01
CA GLY A 139 -8.22 -7.47 -0.31
C GLY A 139 -6.69 -7.50 -0.38
N VAL A 140 -6.03 -8.21 0.52
CA VAL A 140 -4.58 -8.41 0.51
C VAL A 140 -4.27 -9.91 0.55
N TRP A 141 -3.54 -10.42 -0.44
CA TRP A 141 -3.08 -11.81 -0.51
C TRP A 141 -1.57 -11.84 -0.60
N ILE A 142 -0.90 -12.33 0.41
CA ILE A 142 0.55 -12.48 0.39
C ILE A 142 0.92 -13.62 -0.57
N THR A 143 1.81 -13.37 -1.51
CA THR A 143 2.21 -14.34 -2.53
C THR A 143 3.53 -15.02 -2.23
N THR A 144 4.34 -14.43 -1.36
CA THR A 144 5.62 -15.01 -0.91
C THR A 144 5.70 -14.99 0.61
N SER A 145 5.94 -16.14 1.22
CA SER A 145 6.08 -16.28 2.67
C SER A 145 7.29 -15.53 3.20
N ILE A 146 7.17 -15.02 4.42
CA ILE A 146 8.29 -14.43 5.18
C ILE A 146 8.41 -15.09 6.54
N SER A 147 9.62 -15.06 7.11
CA SER A 147 9.88 -15.56 8.46
C SER A 147 10.77 -14.57 9.22
N GLY A 148 10.28 -14.11 10.37
CA GLY A 148 11.01 -13.21 11.28
C GLY A 148 11.23 -11.79 10.72
N GLY A 149 11.50 -10.87 11.63
CA GLY A 149 11.86 -9.48 11.32
C GLY A 149 10.85 -8.68 10.47
N THR A 150 11.25 -7.48 10.08
CA THR A 150 10.50 -6.65 9.13
C THR A 150 11.12 -6.78 7.75
N GLN A 151 10.34 -7.21 6.77
CA GLN A 151 10.81 -7.53 5.42
C GLN A 151 9.79 -7.06 4.39
N THR A 152 10.28 -6.73 3.20
CA THR A 152 9.42 -6.53 2.02
C THR A 152 9.14 -7.88 1.37
N THR A 153 7.87 -8.14 1.07
CA THR A 153 7.42 -9.31 0.30
C THR A 153 6.49 -8.88 -0.82
N THR A 154 5.97 -9.83 -1.57
CA THR A 154 5.01 -9.55 -2.65
C THR A 154 3.60 -9.96 -2.25
N ALA A 155 2.63 -9.19 -2.74
CA ALA A 155 1.22 -9.44 -2.54
C ALA A 155 0.40 -9.13 -3.79
N THR A 156 -0.79 -9.71 -3.87
CA THR A 156 -1.86 -9.25 -4.73
C THR A 156 -2.77 -8.35 -3.91
N LEU A 157 -3.05 -7.15 -4.42
CA LEU A 157 -3.97 -6.21 -3.81
C LEU A 157 -5.26 -6.13 -4.63
N GLN A 158 -6.38 -6.04 -3.92
CA GLN A 158 -7.69 -5.81 -4.52
C GLN A 158 -8.50 -4.89 -3.60
N TRP A 159 -8.29 -3.58 -3.75
CA TRP A 159 -8.94 -2.54 -2.98
C TRP A 159 -8.83 -2.79 -1.46
N PRO A 160 -7.62 -2.75 -0.90
CA PRO A 160 -7.39 -3.10 0.49
C PRO A 160 -8.19 -2.18 1.42
N ARG A 161 -8.87 -2.79 2.39
CA ARG A 161 -9.66 -2.09 3.42
C ARG A 161 -9.37 -2.67 4.79
N SER A 162 -9.36 -1.81 5.79
CA SER A 162 -9.28 -2.25 7.18
C SER A 162 -10.69 -2.50 7.74
N VAL A 163 -10.84 -3.62 8.43
CA VAL A 163 -12.08 -4.01 9.12
C VAL A 163 -11.74 -4.29 10.57
N LEU A 164 -12.61 -3.87 11.51
CA LEU A 164 -12.46 -4.26 12.92
C LEU A 164 -12.58 -5.78 13.03
N HIS A 165 -11.67 -6.36 13.81
CA HIS A 165 -11.86 -7.72 14.29
C HIS A 165 -12.85 -7.65 15.45
N PRO A 166 -13.97 -8.43 15.43
CA PRO A 166 -14.90 -8.50 16.55
C PRO A 166 -14.25 -9.08 17.80
#